data_5bb4966c7cfa1b2d0b3995628ac30979
#
_entry.id   5bb4966c7cfa1b2d0b3995628ac30979
#
_cell.length_a   1.000
_cell.length_b   1.000
_cell.length_c   1.000
_cell.angle_alpha   90.00
_cell.angle_beta   90.00
_cell.angle_gamma   90.00
#
_symmetry.space_group_name_H-M   'P 1'
#
loop_
_entity.id
_entity.type
_entity.pdbx_description
1 polymer ?
#
loop_
_entity_poly.entity_id
_entity_poly.type
_entity_poly.pdbx_seq_one_letter_code
_entity_poly.pdbx_strand_id
1 'polypeptide(L)'
;EQLQILGVQIGVDTLPIVKGEDPVSIAKRAKTQANMGGYDVYMLDTAGRLSIDEELMQQVEAVRDVTNPRETLLVVDGLTGQDAVQTAENFDQRIGISGVVLTRMDGDGRGGAALSMRAVTGKPIKFVGLGEKMDALETFEPERIAGRILGMGDIVALVEKAQDTIEAEQAERMMKRMAKGQFNMNDLKMQLEQMI
;
A
#
# COMPACT_ATOMS: atom_id res chain seq x y z
N GLU A 1 -9.92 17.56 0.58
CA GLU A 1 -10.39 17.62 -0.82
C GLU A 1 -9.77 16.50 -1.67
N GLN A 2 -8.41 16.32 -1.66
CA GLN A 2 -7.75 15.25 -2.45
C GLN A 2 -8.27 13.85 -2.10
N LEU A 3 -8.35 13.49 -0.82
CA LEU A 3 -8.87 12.19 -0.40
C LEU A 3 -10.30 11.95 -0.86
N GLN A 4 -11.14 12.98 -0.91
CA GLN A 4 -12.52 12.84 -1.41
C GLN A 4 -12.55 12.53 -2.90
N ILE A 5 -11.71 13.19 -3.69
CA ILE A 5 -11.61 12.93 -5.13
C ILE A 5 -11.12 11.51 -5.37
N LEU A 6 -10.07 11.09 -4.67
CA LEU A 6 -9.52 9.75 -4.76
C LEU A 6 -10.52 8.68 -4.30
N GLY A 7 -11.22 8.93 -3.19
CA GLY A 7 -12.25 8.02 -2.68
C GLY A 7 -13.37 7.77 -3.71
N VAL A 8 -13.84 8.84 -4.37
CA VAL A 8 -14.84 8.69 -5.44
C VAL A 8 -14.29 7.88 -6.62
N GLN A 9 -13.03 8.10 -7.00
CA GLN A 9 -12.41 7.37 -8.12
C GLN A 9 -12.29 5.86 -7.89
N ILE A 10 -12.02 5.46 -6.64
CA ILE A 10 -11.79 4.04 -6.28
C ILE A 10 -12.97 3.39 -5.55
N GLY A 11 -14.08 4.12 -5.36
CA GLY A 11 -15.27 3.61 -4.68
C GLY A 11 -15.07 3.40 -3.17
N VAL A 12 -14.22 4.20 -2.51
CA VAL A 12 -13.96 4.15 -1.07
C VAL A 12 -14.59 5.37 -0.39
N ASP A 13 -15.36 5.14 0.65
CA ASP A 13 -15.99 6.20 1.42
C ASP A 13 -14.97 7.07 2.14
N THR A 14 -15.22 8.37 2.17
CA THR A 14 -14.37 9.34 2.85
C THR A 14 -15.18 10.12 3.89
N LEU A 15 -14.53 10.46 5.00
CA LEU A 15 -15.14 11.27 6.05
C LEU A 15 -15.44 12.69 5.54
N PRO A 16 -16.67 13.21 5.71
CA PRO A 16 -16.99 14.58 5.34
C PRO A 16 -16.12 15.61 6.06
N ILE A 17 -15.68 16.65 5.32
CA ILE A 17 -14.84 17.70 5.87
C ILE A 17 -15.70 18.65 6.72
N VAL A 18 -15.26 18.91 7.96
CA VAL A 18 -15.78 19.96 8.84
C VAL A 18 -14.70 21.02 9.00
N LYS A 19 -14.99 22.25 8.53
CA LYS A 19 -14.01 23.35 8.59
C LYS A 19 -13.69 23.72 10.03
N GLY A 20 -12.39 23.86 10.34
CA GLY A 20 -11.92 24.30 11.65
C GLY A 20 -11.91 23.20 12.73
N GLU A 21 -12.17 21.97 12.35
CA GLU A 21 -12.04 20.82 13.26
C GLU A 21 -10.57 20.45 13.46
N ASP A 22 -10.16 20.23 14.70
CA ASP A 22 -8.79 19.83 15.02
C ASP A 22 -8.55 18.35 14.70
N PRO A 23 -7.28 17.93 14.48
CA PRO A 23 -6.95 16.55 14.07
C PRO A 23 -7.44 15.47 15.04
N VAL A 24 -7.44 15.72 16.34
CA VAL A 24 -7.88 14.76 17.36
C VAL A 24 -9.39 14.56 17.29
N SER A 25 -10.15 15.64 17.11
CA SER A 25 -11.60 15.61 16.93
C SER A 25 -11.98 14.88 15.64
N ILE A 26 -11.27 15.13 14.54
CA ILE A 26 -11.44 14.41 13.27
C ILE A 26 -11.22 12.90 13.49
N ALA A 27 -10.14 12.51 14.16
CA ALA A 27 -9.80 11.12 14.42
C ALA A 27 -10.87 10.40 15.28
N LYS A 28 -11.39 11.06 16.32
CA LYS A 28 -12.50 10.54 17.14
C LYS A 28 -13.78 10.37 16.33
N ARG A 29 -14.11 11.35 15.49
CA ARG A 29 -15.27 11.30 14.61
C ARG A 29 -15.14 10.20 13.57
N ALA A 30 -13.95 10.03 12.97
CA ALA A 30 -13.66 8.94 12.04
C ALA A 30 -13.89 7.56 12.68
N LYS A 31 -13.35 7.35 13.89
CA LYS A 31 -13.54 6.12 14.64
C LYS A 31 -15.01 5.83 14.93
N THR A 32 -15.77 6.85 15.33
CA THR A 32 -17.20 6.73 15.61
C THR A 32 -17.98 6.39 14.33
N GLN A 33 -17.72 7.10 13.24
CA GLN A 33 -18.37 6.86 11.94
C GLN A 33 -18.05 5.47 11.39
N ALA A 34 -16.80 5.03 11.51
CA ALA A 34 -16.39 3.70 11.08
C ALA A 34 -17.16 2.60 11.84
N ASN A 35 -17.27 2.73 13.15
CA ASN A 35 -18.02 1.77 13.98
C ASN A 35 -19.52 1.77 13.65
N MET A 36 -20.12 2.96 13.48
CA MET A 36 -21.55 3.08 13.17
C MET A 36 -21.87 2.60 11.75
N GLY A 37 -20.96 2.82 10.81
CA GLY A 37 -21.10 2.41 9.41
C GLY A 37 -20.77 0.94 9.15
N GLY A 38 -20.27 0.20 10.16
CA GLY A 38 -19.89 -1.20 10.00
C GLY A 38 -18.67 -1.43 9.13
N TYR A 39 -17.76 -0.47 9.07
CA TYR A 39 -16.51 -0.60 8.30
C TYR A 39 -15.53 -1.52 9.02
N ASP A 40 -14.95 -2.46 8.29
CA ASP A 40 -13.92 -3.38 8.80
C ASP A 40 -12.58 -2.67 9.01
N VAL A 41 -12.28 -1.66 8.19
CA VAL A 41 -11.04 -0.90 8.20
C VAL A 41 -11.35 0.58 8.00
N TYR A 42 -10.67 1.44 8.76
CA TYR A 42 -10.58 2.86 8.47
C TYR A 42 -9.12 3.31 8.52
N MET A 43 -8.78 4.26 7.67
CA MET A 43 -7.44 4.83 7.57
C MET A 43 -7.47 6.32 7.90
N LEU A 44 -6.50 6.77 8.68
CA LEU A 44 -6.27 8.17 8.98
C LEU A 44 -5.03 8.63 8.24
N ASP A 45 -5.19 9.57 7.33
CA ASP A 45 -4.08 10.24 6.66
C ASP A 45 -3.71 11.49 7.45
N THR A 46 -2.44 11.60 7.83
CA THR A 46 -1.92 12.71 8.62
C THR A 46 -1.12 13.66 7.74
N ALA A 47 -1.05 14.94 8.11
CA ALA A 47 -0.27 15.91 7.37
C ALA A 47 1.20 15.49 7.30
N GLY A 48 1.72 15.38 6.07
CA GLY A 48 3.12 15.10 5.81
C GLY A 48 3.92 16.41 5.70
N ARG A 49 5.08 16.48 6.39
CA ARG A 49 6.07 17.54 6.18
C ARG A 49 7.46 16.92 6.08
N LEU A 50 8.33 17.56 5.31
CA LEU A 50 9.71 17.12 5.10
C LEU A 50 10.61 17.34 6.34
N SER A 51 10.19 18.21 7.25
CA SER A 51 10.91 18.49 8.50
C SER A 51 10.14 17.94 9.69
N ILE A 52 10.88 17.39 10.66
CA ILE A 52 10.32 16.96 11.94
C ILE A 52 9.97 18.24 12.72
N ASP A 53 8.71 18.63 12.61
CA ASP A 53 8.13 19.75 13.33
C ASP A 53 7.56 19.22 14.65
N GLU A 54 7.97 19.80 15.76
CA GLU A 54 7.54 19.38 17.10
C GLU A 54 6.01 19.43 17.28
N GLU A 55 5.37 20.46 16.72
CA GLU A 55 3.91 20.61 16.78
C GLU A 55 3.21 19.48 16.02
N LEU A 56 3.72 19.12 14.83
CA LEU A 56 3.21 18.02 14.04
C LEU A 56 3.36 16.69 14.79
N MET A 57 4.52 16.44 15.39
CA MET A 57 4.76 15.21 16.14
C MET A 57 3.79 15.07 17.32
N GLN A 58 3.56 16.14 18.07
CA GLN A 58 2.58 16.16 19.17
C GLN A 58 1.15 15.88 18.66
N GLN A 59 0.77 16.43 17.51
CA GLN A 59 -0.54 16.15 16.91
C GLN A 59 -0.69 14.67 16.52
N VAL A 60 0.32 14.07 15.88
CA VAL A 60 0.29 12.67 15.48
C VAL A 60 0.27 11.75 16.72
N GLU A 61 1.04 12.06 17.76
CA GLU A 61 1.00 11.37 19.05
C GLU A 61 -0.41 11.42 19.66
N ALA A 62 -1.03 12.59 19.70
CA ALA A 62 -2.38 12.75 20.24
C ALA A 62 -3.43 11.96 19.42
N VAL A 63 -3.32 11.95 18.10
CA VAL A 63 -4.18 11.16 17.21
C VAL A 63 -3.99 9.66 17.47
N ARG A 64 -2.74 9.19 17.55
CA ARG A 64 -2.42 7.79 17.89
C ARG A 64 -3.05 7.38 19.21
N ASP A 65 -2.89 8.19 20.25
CA ASP A 65 -3.34 7.85 21.61
C ASP A 65 -4.86 7.72 21.69
N VAL A 66 -5.62 8.57 20.98
CA VAL A 66 -7.10 8.50 21.00
C VAL A 66 -7.65 7.40 20.08
N THR A 67 -6.92 7.02 19.03
CA THR A 67 -7.39 6.00 18.08
C THR A 67 -6.89 4.61 18.41
N ASN A 68 -5.72 4.50 19.04
CA ASN A 68 -5.02 3.25 19.31
C ASN A 68 -4.96 2.38 18.04
N PRO A 69 -4.27 2.82 16.98
CA PRO A 69 -4.30 2.16 15.71
C PRO A 69 -3.65 0.79 15.77
N ARG A 70 -4.16 -0.17 15.01
CA ARG A 70 -3.54 -1.50 14.86
C ARG A 70 -2.25 -1.42 14.08
N GLU A 71 -2.18 -0.51 13.12
CA GLU A 71 -1.04 -0.27 12.25
C GLU A 71 -0.75 1.23 12.18
N THR A 72 0.53 1.57 12.31
CA THR A 72 1.06 2.91 12.08
C THR A 72 2.13 2.80 11.00
N LEU A 73 1.79 3.18 9.79
CA LEU A 73 2.67 3.07 8.64
C LEU A 73 3.31 4.43 8.34
N LEU A 74 4.64 4.45 8.29
CA LEU A 74 5.38 5.61 7.83
C LEU A 74 5.57 5.53 6.31
N VAL A 75 5.11 6.56 5.60
CA VAL A 75 5.33 6.68 4.16
C VAL A 75 6.57 7.51 3.91
N VAL A 76 7.55 6.95 3.23
CA VAL A 76 8.87 7.55 3.01
C VAL A 76 9.23 7.48 1.53
N ASP A 77 9.89 8.51 1.07
CA ASP A 77 10.42 8.57 -0.27
C ASP A 77 11.72 7.76 -0.39
N GLY A 78 11.70 6.71 -1.20
CA GLY A 78 12.85 5.83 -1.41
C GLY A 78 14.07 6.52 -2.05
N LEU A 79 13.89 7.68 -2.69
CA LEU A 79 14.99 8.42 -3.33
C LEU A 79 15.76 9.33 -2.36
N THR A 80 15.21 9.65 -1.19
CA THR A 80 15.86 10.56 -0.22
C THR A 80 17.00 9.93 0.58
N GLY A 81 17.24 8.63 0.41
CA GLY A 81 18.41 7.94 0.97
C GLY A 81 18.48 8.01 2.50
N GLN A 82 19.57 8.54 3.04
CA GLN A 82 19.82 8.59 4.49
C GLN A 82 18.83 9.49 5.26
N ASP A 83 18.31 10.55 4.64
CA ASP A 83 17.34 11.44 5.28
C ASP A 83 16.03 10.69 5.57
N ALA A 84 15.65 9.76 4.69
CA ALA A 84 14.52 8.87 4.92
C ALA A 84 14.71 7.99 6.16
N VAL A 85 15.93 7.45 6.34
CA VAL A 85 16.27 6.57 7.46
C VAL A 85 16.23 7.34 8.77
N GLN A 86 16.82 8.54 8.81
CA GLN A 86 16.81 9.40 9.99
C GLN A 86 15.39 9.82 10.38
N THR A 87 14.56 10.15 9.39
CA THR A 87 13.15 10.46 9.59
C THR A 87 12.42 9.28 10.21
N ALA A 88 12.62 8.08 9.68
CA ALA A 88 11.97 6.87 10.18
C ALA A 88 12.39 6.52 11.63
N GLU A 89 13.66 6.68 11.96
CA GLU A 89 14.15 6.47 13.32
C GLU A 89 13.48 7.42 14.33
N ASN A 90 13.38 8.70 14.00
CA ASN A 90 12.72 9.70 14.83
C ASN A 90 11.22 9.43 15.02
N PHE A 91 10.54 9.06 13.94
CA PHE A 91 9.12 8.67 14.02
C PHE A 91 8.91 7.40 14.85
N ASP A 92 9.79 6.41 14.71
CA ASP A 92 9.68 5.17 15.48
C ASP A 92 9.89 5.41 16.98
N GLN A 93 10.87 6.21 17.35
CA GLN A 93 11.15 6.54 18.76
C GLN A 93 9.97 7.27 19.44
N ARG A 94 9.27 8.14 18.73
CA ARG A 94 8.21 8.97 19.29
C ARG A 94 6.80 8.37 19.15
N ILE A 95 6.52 7.80 18.00
CA ILE A 95 5.16 7.33 17.66
C ILE A 95 5.07 5.82 17.75
N GLY A 96 6.16 5.09 17.50
CA GLY A 96 6.14 3.63 17.43
C GLY A 96 5.49 3.15 16.14
N ILE A 97 6.23 3.22 15.02
CA ILE A 97 5.74 2.72 13.74
C ILE A 97 5.68 1.20 13.72
N SER A 98 4.71 0.62 13.02
CA SER A 98 4.57 -0.83 12.83
C SER A 98 5.15 -1.32 11.50
N GLY A 99 5.37 -0.41 10.56
CA GLY A 99 5.94 -0.71 9.25
C GLY A 99 6.18 0.55 8.42
N VAL A 100 6.84 0.35 7.29
CA VAL A 100 7.24 1.41 6.36
C VAL A 100 6.64 1.15 4.99
N VAL A 101 6.24 2.20 4.31
CA VAL A 101 5.87 2.22 2.89
C VAL A 101 6.92 3.05 2.15
N LEU A 102 7.60 2.47 1.17
CA LEU A 102 8.57 3.18 0.35
C LEU A 102 7.93 3.60 -0.96
N THR A 103 7.96 4.89 -1.27
CA THR A 103 7.49 5.42 -2.55
C THR A 103 8.63 5.63 -3.54
N ARG A 104 8.31 5.86 -4.81
CA ARG A 104 9.27 6.12 -5.91
C ARG A 104 10.34 5.03 -6.07
N MET A 105 9.93 3.76 -5.87
CA MET A 105 10.82 2.60 -6.02
C MET A 105 10.95 2.14 -7.50
N ASP A 106 10.30 2.82 -8.41
CA ASP A 106 10.40 2.68 -9.87
C ASP A 106 11.59 3.40 -10.49
N GLY A 107 12.25 4.28 -9.72
CA GLY A 107 13.41 5.03 -10.18
C GLY A 107 14.74 4.28 -10.04
N ASP A 108 15.84 4.92 -10.52
CA ASP A 108 17.21 4.38 -10.50
C ASP A 108 17.82 4.22 -9.09
N GLY A 109 17.07 4.48 -8.05
CA GLY A 109 17.51 4.51 -6.65
C GLY A 109 17.90 3.17 -6.04
N ARG A 110 18.20 2.13 -6.82
CA ARG A 110 18.76 0.81 -6.46
C ARG A 110 18.36 0.25 -5.08
N GLY A 111 17.23 0.68 -4.50
CA GLY A 111 16.69 0.12 -3.26
C GLY A 111 17.59 0.24 -2.00
N GLY A 112 18.67 1.03 -2.05
CA GLY A 112 19.57 1.22 -0.91
C GLY A 112 18.87 1.76 0.32
N ALA A 113 17.88 2.63 0.15
CA ALA A 113 17.04 3.13 1.23
C ALA A 113 16.28 2.00 1.95
N ALA A 114 15.81 0.99 1.21
CA ALA A 114 15.10 -0.15 1.80
C ALA A 114 15.98 -0.95 2.77
N LEU A 115 17.22 -1.24 2.36
CA LEU A 115 18.18 -1.97 3.20
C LEU A 115 18.52 -1.19 4.46
N SER A 116 18.86 0.09 4.31
CA SER A 116 19.20 0.98 5.44
C SER A 116 18.01 1.17 6.37
N MET A 117 16.81 1.35 5.84
CA MET A 117 15.57 1.50 6.61
C MET A 117 15.33 0.31 7.53
N ARG A 118 15.42 -0.90 6.97
CA ARG A 118 15.26 -2.14 7.76
C ARG A 118 16.34 -2.32 8.81
N ALA A 119 17.60 -2.00 8.46
CA ALA A 119 18.73 -2.14 9.37
C ALA A 119 18.65 -1.18 10.58
N VAL A 120 18.23 0.06 10.35
CA VAL A 120 18.18 1.10 11.40
C VAL A 120 16.92 1.00 12.25
N THR A 121 15.74 0.90 11.63
CA THR A 121 14.47 0.89 12.37
C THR A 121 14.08 -0.48 12.91
N GLY A 122 14.63 -1.56 12.36
CA GLY A 122 14.16 -2.93 12.65
C GLY A 122 12.73 -3.22 12.19
N LYS A 123 12.03 -2.23 11.58
CA LYS A 123 10.63 -2.37 11.16
C LYS A 123 10.50 -2.97 9.78
N PRO A 124 9.45 -3.76 9.51
CA PRO A 124 9.24 -4.31 8.18
C PRO A 124 8.84 -3.20 7.18
N ILE A 125 9.39 -3.30 5.97
CA ILE A 125 8.81 -2.60 4.85
C ILE A 125 7.61 -3.44 4.41
N LYS A 126 6.43 -2.84 4.34
CA LYS A 126 5.19 -3.56 4.01
C LYS A 126 4.77 -3.37 2.56
N PHE A 127 4.93 -2.15 2.06
CA PHE A 127 4.51 -1.81 0.71
C PHE A 127 5.55 -0.98 -0.01
N VAL A 128 5.51 -1.04 -1.34
CA VAL A 128 6.30 -0.21 -2.25
C VAL A 128 5.39 0.46 -3.27
N GLY A 129 5.60 1.76 -3.48
CA GLY A 129 4.96 2.53 -4.54
C GLY A 129 5.88 2.58 -5.75
N LEU A 130 5.39 2.09 -6.88
CA LEU A 130 6.11 1.99 -8.15
C LEU A 130 5.60 2.99 -9.19
N GLY A 131 4.77 3.95 -8.78
CA GLY A 131 4.21 4.96 -9.66
C GLY A 131 3.09 5.75 -8.99
N GLU A 132 2.42 6.60 -9.77
CA GLU A 132 1.36 7.50 -9.27
C GLU A 132 -0.07 6.93 -9.38
N LYS A 133 -0.23 5.81 -10.06
CA LYS A 133 -1.54 5.16 -10.24
C LYS A 133 -1.93 4.36 -9.00
N MET A 134 -3.22 4.15 -8.81
CA MET A 134 -3.76 3.40 -7.67
C MET A 134 -3.34 1.93 -7.65
N ASP A 135 -3.09 1.34 -8.80
CA ASP A 135 -2.59 -0.03 -8.99
C ASP A 135 -1.07 -0.15 -8.90
N ALA A 136 -0.35 0.97 -8.65
CA ALA A 136 1.11 0.99 -8.54
C ALA A 136 1.63 0.77 -7.11
N LEU A 137 0.77 0.38 -6.16
CA LEU A 137 1.15 -0.01 -4.81
C LEU A 137 1.23 -1.55 -4.73
N GLU A 138 2.42 -2.06 -4.43
CA GLU A 138 2.68 -3.49 -4.29
C GLU A 138 3.11 -3.86 -2.87
N THR A 139 2.87 -5.09 -2.47
CA THR A 139 3.46 -5.65 -1.25
C THR A 139 4.97 -5.74 -1.40
N PHE A 140 5.71 -5.43 -0.34
CA PHE A 140 7.17 -5.53 -0.37
C PHE A 140 7.60 -7.00 -0.33
N GLU A 141 8.22 -7.45 -1.42
CA GLU A 141 8.82 -8.77 -1.53
C GLU A 141 10.35 -8.65 -1.57
N PRO A 142 11.07 -9.07 -0.51
CA PRO A 142 12.51 -8.88 -0.41
C PRO A 142 13.29 -9.46 -1.57
N GLU A 143 12.91 -10.64 -2.07
CA GLU A 143 13.58 -11.34 -3.16
C GLU A 143 13.47 -10.57 -4.49
N ARG A 144 12.28 -10.03 -4.78
CA ARG A 144 12.05 -9.20 -5.98
C ARG A 144 12.86 -7.91 -5.93
N ILE A 145 12.86 -7.24 -4.77
CA ILE A 145 13.62 -6.01 -4.59
C ILE A 145 15.13 -6.27 -4.66
N ALA A 146 15.61 -7.35 -4.05
CA ALA A 146 17.02 -7.76 -4.15
C ALA A 146 17.41 -8.05 -5.61
N GLY A 147 16.56 -8.74 -6.37
CA GLY A 147 16.77 -8.98 -7.79
C GLY A 147 16.90 -7.69 -8.61
N ARG A 148 16.05 -6.70 -8.35
CA ARG A 148 16.13 -5.36 -8.98
C ARG A 148 17.43 -4.65 -8.62
N ILE A 149 17.83 -4.65 -7.34
CA ILE A 149 19.10 -4.03 -6.87
C ILE A 149 20.31 -4.66 -7.57
N LEU A 150 20.30 -5.98 -7.75
CA LEU A 150 21.39 -6.72 -8.37
C LEU A 150 21.37 -6.64 -9.90
N GLY A 151 20.40 -5.94 -10.50
CA GLY A 151 20.28 -5.82 -11.95
C GLY A 151 19.83 -7.09 -12.65
N MET A 152 19.29 -8.08 -11.91
CA MET A 152 18.81 -9.34 -12.48
C MET A 152 17.46 -9.22 -13.20
N GLY A 153 16.86 -8.03 -13.20
CA GLY A 153 15.52 -7.78 -13.72
C GLY A 153 14.42 -8.40 -12.85
N ASP A 154 13.19 -8.02 -13.12
CA ASP A 154 12.02 -8.62 -12.44
C ASP A 154 11.47 -9.77 -13.30
N ILE A 155 12.26 -10.84 -13.42
CA ILE A 155 11.90 -12.03 -14.21
C ILE A 155 10.64 -12.69 -13.62
N VAL A 156 10.49 -12.66 -12.30
CA VAL A 156 9.33 -13.25 -11.61
C VAL A 156 8.06 -12.49 -11.98
N ALA A 157 8.08 -11.15 -11.89
CA ALA A 157 6.93 -10.33 -12.32
C ALA A 157 6.59 -10.49 -13.80
N LEU A 158 7.60 -10.69 -14.64
CA LEU A 158 7.39 -10.94 -16.08
C LEU A 158 6.69 -12.29 -16.31
N VAL A 159 7.09 -13.32 -15.56
CA VAL A 159 6.50 -14.66 -15.63
C VAL A 159 5.08 -14.65 -15.08
N GLU A 160 4.84 -14.02 -13.92
CA GLU A 160 3.51 -13.87 -13.32
C GLU A 160 2.57 -13.13 -14.26
N LYS A 161 2.99 -12.00 -14.81
CA LYS A 161 2.20 -11.22 -15.77
C LYS A 161 1.89 -11.99 -17.05
N ALA A 162 2.83 -12.82 -17.50
CA ALA A 162 2.60 -13.70 -18.64
C ALA A 162 1.59 -14.81 -18.31
N GLN A 163 1.65 -15.39 -17.12
CA GLN A 163 0.68 -16.39 -16.64
C GLN A 163 -0.72 -15.80 -16.52
N ASP A 164 -0.86 -14.65 -15.85
CA ASP A 164 -2.15 -13.95 -15.71
C ASP A 164 -2.79 -13.63 -17.07
N THR A 165 -1.97 -13.20 -18.03
CA THR A 165 -2.45 -12.90 -19.39
C THR A 165 -2.92 -14.16 -20.12
N ILE A 166 -2.19 -15.27 -19.98
CA ILE A 166 -2.54 -16.56 -20.59
C ILE A 166 -3.83 -17.10 -19.98
N GLU A 167 -3.98 -17.02 -18.65
CA GLU A 167 -5.19 -17.46 -17.95
C GLU A 167 -6.41 -16.63 -18.33
N ALA A 168 -6.26 -15.30 -18.42
CA ALA A 168 -7.34 -14.39 -18.85
C ALA A 168 -7.80 -14.70 -20.28
N GLU A 169 -6.85 -14.91 -21.22
CA GLU A 169 -7.18 -15.29 -22.60
C GLU A 169 -7.87 -16.65 -22.69
N GLN A 170 -7.42 -17.63 -21.89
CA GLN A 170 -8.05 -18.96 -21.85
C GLN A 170 -9.46 -18.88 -21.29
N ALA A 171 -9.69 -18.13 -20.21
CA ALA A 171 -11.00 -17.91 -19.63
C ALA A 171 -11.96 -17.23 -20.63
N GLU A 172 -11.49 -16.21 -21.38
CA GLU A 172 -12.28 -15.54 -22.39
C GLU A 172 -12.65 -16.48 -23.57
N ARG A 173 -11.70 -17.28 -24.04
CA ARG A 173 -11.95 -18.30 -25.09
C ARG A 173 -12.95 -19.34 -24.63
N MET A 174 -12.87 -19.79 -23.36
CA MET A 174 -13.78 -20.77 -22.79
C MET A 174 -15.20 -20.18 -22.66
N MET A 175 -15.35 -18.94 -22.19
CA MET A 175 -16.65 -18.26 -22.14
C MET A 175 -17.29 -18.10 -23.52
N LYS A 176 -16.50 -17.72 -24.55
CA LYS A 176 -16.98 -17.63 -25.93
C LYS A 176 -17.45 -18.98 -26.49
N ARG A 177 -16.77 -20.08 -26.11
CA ARG A 177 -17.19 -21.45 -26.52
C ARG A 177 -18.45 -21.89 -25.80
N MET A 178 -18.57 -21.61 -24.50
CA MET A 178 -19.81 -21.86 -23.75
C MET A 178 -21.01 -21.12 -24.35
N ALA A 179 -20.86 -19.83 -24.65
CA ALA A 179 -21.89 -19.01 -25.24
C ALA A 179 -22.34 -19.52 -26.62
N LYS A 180 -21.48 -20.21 -27.36
CA LYS A 180 -21.76 -20.83 -28.65
C LYS A 180 -22.25 -22.27 -28.57
N GLY A 181 -22.47 -22.80 -27.35
CA GLY A 181 -22.88 -24.21 -27.14
C GLY A 181 -21.81 -25.25 -27.54
N GLN A 182 -20.56 -24.84 -27.66
CA GLN A 182 -19.44 -25.71 -28.08
C GLN A 182 -18.60 -26.22 -26.90
N PHE A 183 -19.13 -26.16 -25.70
CA PHE A 183 -18.48 -26.67 -24.48
C PHE A 183 -18.49 -28.22 -24.47
N ASN A 184 -17.33 -28.83 -24.30
CA ASN A 184 -17.19 -30.28 -24.32
C ASN A 184 -16.50 -30.84 -23.06
N MET A 185 -16.41 -32.16 -22.94
CA MET A 185 -15.84 -32.85 -21.76
C MET A 185 -14.35 -32.54 -21.52
N ASN A 186 -13.60 -32.16 -22.55
CA ASN A 186 -12.20 -31.74 -22.39
C ASN A 186 -12.11 -30.34 -21.74
N ASP A 187 -13.04 -29.45 -22.08
CA ASP A 187 -13.12 -28.14 -21.46
C ASP A 187 -13.47 -28.26 -19.97
N LEU A 188 -14.37 -29.18 -19.61
CA LEU A 188 -14.70 -29.50 -18.22
C LEU A 188 -13.50 -30.10 -17.46
N LYS A 189 -12.75 -31.00 -18.09
CA LYS A 189 -11.54 -31.59 -17.50
C LYS A 189 -10.50 -30.52 -17.18
N MET A 190 -10.21 -29.61 -18.12
CA MET A 190 -9.29 -28.49 -17.91
C MET A 190 -9.72 -27.58 -16.74
N GLN A 191 -11.02 -27.33 -16.61
CA GLN A 191 -11.56 -26.51 -15.51
C GLN A 191 -11.38 -27.18 -14.15
N LEU A 192 -11.55 -28.51 -14.08
CA LEU A 192 -11.32 -29.27 -12.85
C LEU A 192 -9.83 -29.36 -12.47
N GLU A 193 -8.94 -29.44 -13.46
CA GLU A 193 -7.49 -29.45 -13.23
C GLU A 193 -6.96 -28.09 -12.73
N GLN A 194 -7.63 -26.98 -13.03
CA GLN A 194 -7.28 -25.64 -12.52
C GLN A 194 -7.84 -25.35 -11.11
N MET A 195 -8.75 -26.19 -10.59
CA MET A 195 -9.35 -26.01 -9.25
C MET A 195 -8.65 -26.83 -8.15
N ILE A 196 -7.65 -27.64 -8.52
CA ILE A 196 -6.85 -28.47 -7.62
C ILE A 196 -5.47 -27.87 -7.46
#